data_51ba02c2729e9e5de1fb1105ce1a7c02
#
_entry.id   51ba02c2729e9e5de1fb1105ce1a7c02
#
_cell.length_a   1.000
_cell.length_b   1.000
_cell.length_c   1.000
_cell.angle_alpha   90.00
_cell.angle_beta   90.00
_cell.angle_gamma   90.00
#
_symmetry.space_group_name_H-M   'P 1'
#
loop_
_entity.id
_entity.type
_entity.pdbx_description
1 polymer ?
#
loop_
_entity_poly.entity_id
_entity_poly.type
_entity_poly.pdbx_seq_one_letter_code
_entity_poly.pdbx_strand_id
1 'polypeptide(L)'
;MNPVRFSLRYPQVTIALAIMLVAAGAYALLRMPRREDPKIHVRTGIVAAFYPGASAEEVENQVTQKVEQRLFKIEGVRRGKTYSTSMNGVMFVNVEVEDNVQDTEKFWSKLRLDMAELRATDLPDGVQGPVVDYDFGDTVAVLLAIHGNNYGYRELKDYSERIEAAIRRIRSVSKVKRIDEQKEEIEVTGSLDRLSQYAVTPEQVMKALEGRNMVHYAGAVPTERGKPPIQSTGAFQTEEQIRRVMVDVTRTGQPVYIGDLADVQRVYKDPTQYARSRGERAILLSVEMQEGNNIVDFGNELHASLDALRPLLPPDLKLDMVADQPKVVAQRVKDFIREFGTAIASVILVTVVLLPFRVALVSAVAIPVTISATFGLLNAFGIELHQVSIAALIVVLGMVVDDAIVIADNYIELLDHGVDREEAAWRSATELAIPVLTATLTIICSFLPFLTLSGTTGEFIRALPLTVAIALSTSFIVAMLLTPLL
;
A
#
# COMPACT_ATOMS: atom_id res chain seq x y z
N MET A 1 -20.80 44.70 -3.54
CA MET A 1 -21.64 44.18 -4.65
C MET A 1 -22.32 42.91 -4.17
N ASN A 2 -23.63 42.80 -4.27
CA ASN A 2 -24.32 41.55 -3.92
C ASN A 2 -23.98 40.48 -4.98
N PRO A 3 -23.37 39.33 -4.61
CA PRO A 3 -22.95 38.29 -5.56
C PRO A 3 -24.13 37.71 -6.37
N VAL A 4 -25.33 37.66 -5.79
CA VAL A 4 -26.56 37.21 -6.47
C VAL A 4 -26.95 38.18 -7.59
N ARG A 5 -26.90 39.50 -7.34
CA ARG A 5 -27.17 40.49 -8.40
C ARG A 5 -26.12 40.47 -9.51
N PHE A 6 -24.88 40.11 -9.16
CA PHE A 6 -23.83 39.96 -10.19
C PHE A 6 -24.14 38.75 -11.10
N SER A 7 -24.56 37.62 -10.56
CA SER A 7 -24.90 36.44 -11.36
C SER A 7 -26.08 36.71 -12.31
N LEU A 8 -27.08 37.42 -11.87
CA LEU A 8 -28.24 37.80 -12.71
C LEU A 8 -27.87 38.85 -13.76
N ARG A 9 -26.99 39.80 -13.42
CA ARG A 9 -26.52 40.83 -14.37
C ARG A 9 -25.66 40.27 -15.51
N TYR A 10 -24.91 39.18 -15.24
CA TYR A 10 -24.01 38.55 -16.19
C TYR A 10 -24.31 37.05 -16.33
N PRO A 11 -25.52 36.66 -16.83
CA PRO A 11 -25.98 35.30 -16.90
C PRO A 11 -25.04 34.38 -17.70
N GLN A 12 -24.47 34.95 -18.79
CA GLN A 12 -23.54 34.22 -19.65
C GLN A 12 -22.27 33.77 -18.91
N VAL A 13 -21.74 34.60 -18.00
CA VAL A 13 -20.58 34.30 -17.20
C VAL A 13 -20.89 33.19 -16.19
N THR A 14 -22.04 33.27 -15.52
CA THR A 14 -22.50 32.29 -14.54
C THR A 14 -22.75 30.91 -15.19
N ILE A 15 -23.42 30.89 -16.34
CA ILE A 15 -23.64 29.64 -17.08
C ILE A 15 -22.33 29.06 -17.61
N ALA A 16 -21.43 29.90 -18.16
CA ALA A 16 -20.12 29.44 -18.62
C ALA A 16 -19.29 28.84 -17.45
N LEU A 17 -19.34 29.46 -16.27
CA LEU A 17 -18.71 28.94 -15.06
C LEU A 17 -19.32 27.60 -14.62
N ALA A 18 -20.65 27.48 -14.65
CA ALA A 18 -21.34 26.23 -14.31
C ALA A 18 -20.94 25.10 -15.28
N ILE A 19 -20.90 25.37 -16.59
CA ILE A 19 -20.46 24.40 -17.60
C ILE A 19 -18.99 24.00 -17.36
N MET A 20 -18.12 24.97 -17.05
CA MET A 20 -16.72 24.72 -16.75
C MET A 20 -16.56 23.86 -15.49
N LEU A 21 -17.36 24.10 -14.45
CA LEU A 21 -17.36 23.29 -13.22
C LEU A 21 -17.83 21.85 -13.49
N VAL A 22 -18.85 21.69 -14.33
CA VAL A 22 -19.32 20.35 -14.76
C VAL A 22 -18.24 19.62 -15.54
N ALA A 23 -17.58 20.28 -16.47
CA ALA A 23 -16.49 19.68 -17.26
C ALA A 23 -15.28 19.32 -16.37
N ALA A 24 -14.90 20.23 -15.47
CA ALA A 24 -13.81 20.00 -14.52
C ALA A 24 -14.12 18.84 -13.56
N GLY A 25 -15.36 18.76 -13.07
CA GLY A 25 -15.80 17.67 -12.20
C GLY A 25 -15.83 16.30 -12.90
N ALA A 26 -16.33 16.27 -14.13
CA ALA A 26 -16.32 15.06 -14.95
C ALA A 26 -14.88 14.60 -15.24
N TYR A 27 -13.98 15.54 -15.57
CA TYR A 27 -12.57 15.26 -15.75
C TYR A 27 -11.92 14.73 -14.46
N ALA A 28 -12.22 15.37 -13.33
CA ALA A 28 -11.73 14.94 -12.01
C ALA A 28 -12.17 13.51 -11.70
N LEU A 29 -13.46 13.20 -11.85
CA LEU A 29 -14.01 11.85 -11.60
C LEU A 29 -13.30 10.76 -12.42
N LEU A 30 -12.87 11.07 -13.65
CA LEU A 30 -12.15 10.13 -14.52
C LEU A 30 -10.67 9.96 -14.12
N ARG A 31 -10.04 11.01 -13.53
CA ARG A 31 -8.61 11.06 -13.26
C ARG A 31 -8.23 10.87 -11.79
N MET A 32 -9.18 11.06 -10.88
CA MET A 32 -8.93 10.89 -9.44
C MET A 32 -8.32 9.52 -9.15
N PRO A 33 -7.27 9.45 -8.30
CA PRO A 33 -6.77 8.20 -7.78
C PRO A 33 -7.88 7.43 -7.06
N ARG A 34 -7.92 6.13 -7.29
CA ARG A 34 -8.92 5.23 -6.72
C ARG A 34 -8.24 4.20 -5.86
N ARG A 35 -8.79 3.98 -4.66
CA ARG A 35 -8.33 2.98 -3.70
C ARG A 35 -9.53 2.30 -3.06
N GLU A 36 -9.32 1.20 -2.38
CA GLU A 36 -10.33 0.58 -1.55
C GLU A 36 -10.53 1.39 -0.27
N ASP A 37 -9.44 1.58 0.47
CA ASP A 37 -9.40 2.29 1.74
C ASP A 37 -8.52 3.55 1.67
N PRO A 38 -8.76 4.55 2.53
CA PRO A 38 -7.89 5.71 2.66
C PRO A 38 -6.47 5.29 3.11
N LYS A 39 -5.48 6.07 2.71
CA LYS A 39 -4.10 5.84 3.15
C LYS A 39 -3.99 6.06 4.66
N ILE A 40 -3.46 5.06 5.34
CA ILE A 40 -3.15 5.11 6.78
C ILE A 40 -1.63 5.04 6.92
N HIS A 41 -1.05 5.95 7.71
CA HIS A 41 0.37 5.89 8.01
C HIS A 41 0.64 4.76 9.01
N VAL A 42 1.57 3.87 8.65
CA VAL A 42 1.98 2.79 9.53
C VAL A 42 2.80 3.37 10.68
N ARG A 43 2.23 3.26 11.88
CA ARG A 43 2.82 3.76 13.12
C ARG A 43 3.42 2.66 13.99
N THR A 44 3.40 1.43 13.50
CA THR A 44 3.94 0.26 14.20
C THR A 44 5.13 -0.32 13.45
N GLY A 45 6.13 -0.79 14.18
CA GLY A 45 7.28 -1.48 13.62
C GLY A 45 7.82 -2.47 14.62
N ILE A 46 8.65 -3.38 14.16
CA ILE A 46 9.30 -4.40 14.99
C ILE A 46 10.81 -4.20 14.94
N VAL A 47 11.42 -4.19 16.10
CA VAL A 47 12.88 -4.29 16.24
C VAL A 47 13.20 -5.71 16.70
N ALA A 48 13.95 -6.46 15.91
CA ALA A 48 14.31 -7.85 16.21
C ALA A 48 15.82 -8.00 16.32
N ALA A 49 16.28 -8.76 17.33
CA ALA A 49 17.67 -9.17 17.45
C ALA A 49 17.77 -10.66 17.79
N PHE A 50 18.83 -11.29 17.31
CA PHE A 50 19.11 -12.70 17.52
C PHE A 50 20.42 -12.85 18.29
N TYR A 51 20.38 -13.60 19.40
CA TYR A 51 21.56 -13.94 20.19
C TYR A 51 21.64 -15.46 20.36
N PRO A 52 22.16 -16.17 19.35
CA PRO A 52 22.15 -17.63 19.33
C PRO A 52 22.84 -18.23 20.56
N GLY A 53 22.17 -19.20 21.18
CA GLY A 53 22.69 -19.90 22.36
C GLY A 53 22.41 -19.23 23.72
N ALA A 54 21.93 -17.99 23.73
CA ALA A 54 21.56 -17.28 24.96
C ALA A 54 20.19 -17.72 25.48
N SER A 55 20.03 -17.80 26.78
CA SER A 55 18.74 -17.98 27.46
C SER A 55 17.87 -16.71 27.34
N ALA A 56 16.57 -16.82 27.59
CA ALA A 56 15.66 -15.67 27.59
C ALA A 56 16.09 -14.58 28.60
N GLU A 57 16.63 -14.98 29.77
CA GLU A 57 17.12 -14.04 30.76
C GLU A 57 18.40 -13.32 30.31
N GLU A 58 19.31 -14.01 29.63
CA GLU A 58 20.51 -13.39 29.07
C GLU A 58 20.15 -12.44 27.92
N VAL A 59 19.20 -12.81 27.06
CA VAL A 59 18.66 -11.94 26.00
C VAL A 59 18.06 -10.69 26.63
N GLU A 60 17.25 -10.84 27.69
CA GLU A 60 16.62 -9.71 28.40
C GLU A 60 17.68 -8.76 28.96
N ASN A 61 18.63 -9.27 29.72
CA ASN A 61 19.60 -8.45 30.44
C ASN A 61 20.66 -7.83 29.53
N GLN A 62 21.10 -8.54 28.49
CA GLN A 62 22.22 -8.10 27.65
C GLN A 62 21.80 -7.42 26.36
N VAL A 63 20.59 -7.65 25.86
CA VAL A 63 20.11 -7.12 24.56
C VAL A 63 18.87 -6.27 24.77
N THR A 64 17.78 -6.83 25.31
CA THR A 64 16.49 -6.17 25.38
C THR A 64 16.53 -4.86 26.15
N GLN A 65 17.07 -4.87 27.37
CA GLN A 65 17.17 -3.67 28.22
C GLN A 65 17.96 -2.54 27.53
N LYS A 66 19.03 -2.87 26.83
CA LYS A 66 19.86 -1.87 26.12
C LYS A 66 19.10 -1.28 24.94
N VAL A 67 18.38 -2.11 24.19
CA VAL A 67 17.51 -1.67 23.09
C VAL A 67 16.41 -0.77 23.62
N GLU A 68 15.71 -1.15 24.69
CA GLU A 68 14.66 -0.34 25.33
C GLU A 68 15.20 1.01 25.82
N GLN A 69 16.34 1.00 26.50
CA GLN A 69 16.98 2.23 27.01
C GLN A 69 17.35 3.18 25.88
N ARG A 70 17.80 2.68 24.73
CA ARG A 70 18.09 3.50 23.55
C ARG A 70 16.81 3.99 22.90
N LEU A 71 15.83 3.11 22.76
CA LEU A 71 14.55 3.37 22.10
C LEU A 71 13.74 4.43 22.83
N PHE A 72 13.68 4.37 24.17
CA PHE A 72 12.95 5.37 24.97
C PHE A 72 13.64 6.73 25.08
N LYS A 73 14.84 6.90 24.56
CA LYS A 73 15.49 8.21 24.37
C LYS A 73 15.08 8.86 23.07
N ILE A 74 14.47 8.10 22.15
CA ILE A 74 14.04 8.63 20.85
C ILE A 74 12.69 9.34 21.02
N GLU A 75 12.65 10.60 20.61
CA GLU A 75 11.43 11.39 20.61
C GLU A 75 10.44 10.84 19.59
N GLY A 76 9.16 10.72 19.97
CA GLY A 76 8.11 10.17 19.10
C GLY A 76 7.80 8.70 19.32
N VAL A 77 8.49 8.00 20.24
CA VAL A 77 8.12 6.63 20.65
C VAL A 77 6.96 6.68 21.66
N ARG A 78 5.83 6.05 21.32
CA ARG A 78 4.68 5.92 22.24
C ARG A 78 4.96 4.85 23.27
N ARG A 79 5.52 5.27 24.42
CA ARG A 79 5.97 4.35 25.49
C ARG A 79 4.85 3.44 26.03
N GLY A 80 3.62 3.93 26.14
CA GLY A 80 2.49 3.18 26.70
C GLY A 80 1.98 2.03 25.83
N LYS A 81 2.44 1.95 24.56
CA LYS A 81 2.06 0.88 23.61
C LYS A 81 3.27 0.15 23.02
N THR A 82 4.47 0.60 23.35
CA THR A 82 5.72 -0.08 22.98
C THR A 82 6.02 -1.14 24.04
N TYR A 83 6.23 -2.38 23.60
CA TYR A 83 6.53 -3.51 24.49
C TYR A 83 7.54 -4.45 23.86
N SER A 84 8.30 -5.14 24.70
CA SER A 84 9.32 -6.11 24.30
C SER A 84 8.93 -7.52 24.69
N THR A 85 9.53 -8.49 24.01
CA THR A 85 9.41 -9.91 24.29
C THR A 85 10.79 -10.55 24.13
N SER A 86 11.29 -11.17 25.20
CA SER A 86 12.55 -11.89 25.22
C SER A 86 12.30 -13.39 25.29
N MET A 87 12.91 -14.11 24.35
CA MET A 87 12.86 -15.58 24.27
C MET A 87 14.28 -16.13 24.16
N ASN A 88 14.44 -17.46 24.26
CA ASN A 88 15.75 -18.10 24.08
C ASN A 88 16.33 -17.74 22.70
N GLY A 89 17.43 -17.01 22.71
CA GLY A 89 18.15 -16.60 21.51
C GLY A 89 17.51 -15.48 20.67
N VAL A 90 16.37 -14.91 21.08
CA VAL A 90 15.62 -13.94 20.26
C VAL A 90 14.98 -12.84 21.11
N MET A 91 15.03 -11.62 20.61
CA MET A 91 14.31 -10.46 21.13
C MET A 91 13.43 -9.85 20.04
N PHE A 92 12.22 -9.45 20.43
CA PHE A 92 11.33 -8.60 19.64
C PHE A 92 10.88 -7.39 20.46
N VAL A 93 10.93 -6.20 19.88
CA VAL A 93 10.29 -5.01 20.42
C VAL A 93 9.29 -4.49 19.44
N ASN A 94 8.01 -4.46 19.84
CA ASN A 94 6.96 -3.79 19.07
C ASN A 94 7.01 -2.32 19.42
N VAL A 95 7.35 -1.48 18.44
CA VAL A 95 7.48 -0.03 18.59
C VAL A 95 6.25 0.63 17.99
N GLU A 96 5.57 1.47 18.77
CA GLU A 96 4.51 2.35 18.26
C GLU A 96 4.97 3.80 18.28
N VAL A 97 4.73 4.51 17.17
CA VAL A 97 5.06 5.93 16.98
C VAL A 97 3.90 6.80 17.45
N GLU A 98 4.18 7.92 18.12
CA GLU A 98 3.16 8.87 18.55
C GLU A 98 2.39 9.50 17.38
N ASP A 99 1.12 9.87 17.63
CA ASP A 99 0.22 10.42 16.60
C ASP A 99 0.67 11.80 16.08
N ASN A 100 1.45 12.55 16.85
CA ASN A 100 1.98 13.85 16.49
C ASN A 100 3.15 13.80 15.49
N VAL A 101 3.74 12.61 15.26
CA VAL A 101 4.80 12.41 14.27
C VAL A 101 4.19 12.36 12.88
N GLN A 102 4.42 13.40 12.09
CA GLN A 102 3.89 13.52 10.73
C GLN A 102 4.72 12.71 9.71
N ASP A 103 6.04 12.69 9.88
CA ASP A 103 6.98 12.00 8.99
C ASP A 103 7.46 10.69 9.65
N THR A 104 6.68 9.65 9.49
CA THR A 104 7.00 8.33 10.05
C THR A 104 8.20 7.68 9.37
N GLU A 105 8.45 7.94 8.07
CA GLU A 105 9.61 7.40 7.35
C GLU A 105 10.93 7.95 7.90
N LYS A 106 10.97 9.24 8.18
CA LYS A 106 12.13 9.87 8.80
C LYS A 106 12.38 9.32 10.21
N PHE A 107 11.31 9.08 10.98
CA PHE A 107 11.39 8.45 12.30
C PHE A 107 12.02 7.05 12.20
N TRP A 108 11.50 6.19 11.31
CA TRP A 108 12.00 4.82 11.14
C TRP A 108 13.44 4.78 10.63
N SER A 109 13.79 5.69 9.73
CA SER A 109 15.17 5.82 9.23
C SER A 109 16.15 6.21 10.34
N LYS A 110 15.74 7.14 11.23
CA LYS A 110 16.53 7.52 12.41
C LYS A 110 16.66 6.36 13.38
N LEU A 111 15.55 5.67 13.69
CA LEU A 111 15.56 4.50 14.57
C LEU A 111 16.51 3.41 14.05
N ARG A 112 16.52 3.16 12.74
CA ARG A 112 17.43 2.19 12.12
C ARG A 112 18.91 2.56 12.33
N LEU A 113 19.25 3.84 12.17
CA LEU A 113 20.61 4.34 12.44
C LEU A 113 20.97 4.20 13.91
N ASP A 114 20.08 4.57 14.83
CA ASP A 114 20.30 4.45 16.28
C ASP A 114 20.50 2.99 16.71
N MET A 115 19.76 2.05 16.11
CA MET A 115 19.91 0.61 16.36
C MET A 115 21.22 0.05 15.78
N ALA A 116 21.66 0.54 14.64
CA ALA A 116 22.97 0.17 14.06
C ALA A 116 24.14 0.68 14.91
N GLU A 117 24.03 1.91 15.45
CA GLU A 117 25.01 2.46 16.38
C GLU A 117 25.05 1.63 17.68
N LEU A 118 23.90 1.33 18.28
CA LEU A 118 23.80 0.49 19.49
C LEU A 118 24.48 -0.86 19.32
N ARG A 119 24.33 -1.49 18.14
CA ARG A 119 25.00 -2.74 17.82
C ARG A 119 26.53 -2.60 17.87
N ALA A 120 27.05 -1.49 17.38
CA ALA A 120 28.50 -1.27 17.27
C ALA A 120 29.14 -0.90 18.62
N THR A 121 28.36 -0.32 19.57
CA THR A 121 28.93 0.26 20.80
C THR A 121 28.60 -0.53 22.06
N ASP A 122 27.38 -1.08 22.18
CA ASP A 122 26.87 -1.52 23.47
C ASP A 122 26.41 -3.00 23.51
N LEU A 123 26.14 -3.61 22.36
CA LEU A 123 25.69 -5.01 22.34
C LEU A 123 26.85 -5.99 22.37
N PRO A 124 26.65 -7.20 22.98
CA PRO A 124 27.68 -8.24 23.03
C PRO A 124 28.05 -8.75 21.62
N ASP A 125 29.30 -9.24 21.52
CA ASP A 125 29.73 -9.97 20.32
C ASP A 125 28.84 -11.23 20.15
N GLY A 126 28.47 -11.52 18.89
CA GLY A 126 27.59 -12.65 18.55
C GLY A 126 26.11 -12.27 18.40
N VAL A 127 25.69 -11.08 18.85
CA VAL A 127 24.34 -10.58 18.56
C VAL A 127 24.20 -10.22 17.10
N GLN A 128 23.17 -10.77 16.44
CA GLN A 128 22.80 -10.44 15.08
C GLN A 128 21.61 -9.47 15.09
N GLY A 129 21.70 -8.36 14.39
CA GLY A 129 20.75 -7.24 14.47
C GLY A 129 21.24 -6.19 15.48
N PRO A 130 20.40 -5.32 16.04
CA PRO A 130 18.95 -5.21 15.84
C PRO A 130 18.57 -4.78 14.42
N VAL A 131 17.55 -5.44 13.86
CA VAL A 131 16.95 -5.10 12.58
C VAL A 131 15.61 -4.41 12.83
N VAL A 132 15.40 -3.27 12.20
CA VAL A 132 14.13 -2.53 12.29
C VAL A 132 13.30 -2.84 11.05
N ASP A 133 12.18 -3.51 11.26
CA ASP A 133 11.18 -3.76 10.22
C ASP A 133 9.91 -2.95 10.52
N TYR A 134 9.55 -2.06 9.61
CA TYR A 134 8.35 -1.23 9.67
C TYR A 134 7.55 -1.28 8.36
N ASP A 135 7.95 -2.18 7.46
CA ASP A 135 7.37 -2.33 6.13
C ASP A 135 6.06 -3.16 6.17
N PHE A 136 5.18 -2.84 7.14
CA PHE A 136 3.87 -3.49 7.31
C PHE A 136 2.73 -2.74 6.60
N GLY A 137 3.01 -1.61 5.98
CA GLY A 137 2.01 -0.68 5.47
C GLY A 137 1.70 -0.79 4.01
N ASP A 138 2.54 -1.44 3.26
CA ASP A 138 2.31 -1.63 1.84
C ASP A 138 1.25 -2.71 1.64
N THR A 139 0.05 -2.28 1.26
CA THR A 139 -1.04 -3.21 0.98
C THR A 139 -0.73 -3.99 -0.28
N VAL A 140 -0.70 -5.32 -0.17
CA VAL A 140 -0.58 -6.20 -1.33
C VAL A 140 -1.80 -5.99 -2.22
N ALA A 141 -1.59 -5.35 -3.36
CA ALA A 141 -2.67 -5.07 -4.31
C ALA A 141 -3.12 -6.34 -5.04
N VAL A 142 -2.17 -7.23 -5.35
CA VAL A 142 -2.46 -8.52 -5.99
C VAL A 142 -1.60 -9.61 -5.38
N LEU A 143 -2.22 -10.74 -5.05
CA LEU A 143 -1.55 -11.98 -4.66
C LEU A 143 -1.79 -13.03 -5.73
N LEU A 144 -0.72 -13.44 -6.41
CA LEU A 144 -0.72 -14.41 -7.49
C LEU A 144 -0.12 -15.72 -6.99
N ALA A 145 -0.79 -16.85 -7.19
CA ALA A 145 -0.27 -18.18 -6.95
C ALA A 145 0.19 -18.82 -8.26
N ILE A 146 1.43 -19.29 -8.29
CA ILE A 146 2.02 -20.03 -9.40
C ILE A 146 2.13 -21.47 -8.95
N HIS A 147 1.41 -22.38 -9.62
CA HIS A 147 1.34 -23.77 -9.20
C HIS A 147 1.15 -24.74 -10.38
N GLY A 148 1.38 -26.04 -10.12
CA GLY A 148 1.17 -27.12 -11.06
C GLY A 148 1.66 -28.45 -10.50
N ASN A 149 0.97 -29.54 -10.82
CA ASN A 149 1.23 -30.86 -10.24
C ASN A 149 2.58 -31.47 -10.67
N ASN A 150 3.05 -31.11 -11.87
CA ASN A 150 4.24 -31.72 -12.46
C ASN A 150 5.53 -30.97 -12.21
N TYR A 151 5.49 -29.91 -11.38
CA TYR A 151 6.63 -29.02 -11.13
C TYR A 151 7.20 -29.20 -9.73
N GLY A 152 8.53 -29.33 -9.67
CA GLY A 152 9.30 -29.20 -8.45
C GLY A 152 9.44 -27.73 -8.02
N TYR A 153 9.89 -27.49 -6.78
CA TYR A 153 10.09 -26.12 -6.28
C TYR A 153 11.08 -25.31 -7.13
N ARG A 154 12.11 -25.95 -7.70
CA ARG A 154 13.08 -25.30 -8.58
C ARG A 154 12.44 -24.75 -9.85
N GLU A 155 11.64 -25.57 -10.51
CA GLU A 155 10.96 -25.18 -11.74
C GLU A 155 9.93 -24.07 -11.47
N LEU A 156 9.15 -24.20 -10.38
CA LEU A 156 8.23 -23.17 -9.93
C LEU A 156 8.97 -21.85 -9.62
N LYS A 157 10.16 -21.92 -9.02
CA LYS A 157 11.00 -20.76 -8.77
C LYS A 157 11.44 -20.11 -10.08
N ASP A 158 11.99 -20.87 -11.04
CA ASP A 158 12.44 -20.35 -12.32
C ASP A 158 11.31 -19.66 -13.09
N TYR A 159 10.09 -20.22 -13.07
CA TYR A 159 8.91 -19.57 -13.66
C TYR A 159 8.48 -18.35 -12.87
N SER A 160 8.51 -18.40 -11.54
CA SER A 160 8.16 -17.25 -10.70
C SER A 160 9.11 -16.08 -10.95
N GLU A 161 10.41 -16.32 -11.15
CA GLU A 161 11.40 -15.30 -11.49
C GLU A 161 11.12 -14.62 -12.82
N ARG A 162 10.73 -15.41 -13.83
CA ARG A 162 10.35 -14.86 -15.15
C ARG A 162 9.11 -14.00 -15.09
N ILE A 163 8.10 -14.46 -14.33
CA ILE A 163 6.85 -13.72 -14.12
C ILE A 163 7.13 -12.44 -13.31
N GLU A 164 7.89 -12.53 -12.23
CA GLU A 164 8.32 -11.39 -11.43
C GLU A 164 9.06 -10.35 -12.29
N ALA A 165 10.01 -10.80 -13.11
CA ALA A 165 10.78 -9.91 -14.00
C ALA A 165 9.90 -9.17 -15.01
N ALA A 166 8.81 -9.80 -15.48
CA ALA A 166 7.86 -9.15 -16.37
C ALA A 166 6.97 -8.15 -15.63
N ILE A 167 6.48 -8.51 -14.43
CA ILE A 167 5.67 -7.63 -13.59
C ILE A 167 6.46 -6.39 -13.17
N ARG A 168 7.72 -6.53 -12.80
CA ARG A 168 8.61 -5.40 -12.43
C ARG A 168 8.84 -4.37 -13.54
N ARG A 169 8.54 -4.68 -14.80
CA ARG A 169 8.62 -3.73 -15.91
C ARG A 169 7.43 -2.78 -15.97
N ILE A 170 6.36 -3.09 -15.26
CA ILE A 170 5.17 -2.24 -15.17
C ILE A 170 5.52 -1.03 -14.30
N ARG A 171 5.33 0.16 -14.83
CA ARG A 171 5.76 1.41 -14.17
C ARG A 171 5.02 1.67 -12.86
N SER A 172 3.78 1.24 -12.77
CA SER A 172 2.91 1.41 -11.60
C SER A 172 3.19 0.40 -10.48
N VAL A 173 4.09 -0.58 -10.69
CA VAL A 173 4.52 -1.55 -9.67
C VAL A 173 5.58 -0.93 -8.75
N SER A 174 5.37 -1.01 -7.44
CA SER A 174 6.34 -0.61 -6.42
C SER A 174 7.27 -1.76 -6.05
N LYS A 175 6.67 -2.88 -5.66
CA LYS A 175 7.40 -4.02 -5.10
C LYS A 175 6.78 -5.34 -5.55
N VAL A 176 7.61 -6.33 -5.78
CA VAL A 176 7.19 -7.72 -5.99
C VAL A 176 8.01 -8.59 -5.06
N LYS A 177 7.35 -9.38 -4.22
CA LYS A 177 7.99 -10.33 -3.29
C LYS A 177 7.52 -11.74 -3.61
N ARG A 178 8.44 -12.69 -3.61
CA ARG A 178 8.11 -14.12 -3.61
C ARG A 178 7.93 -14.58 -2.16
N ILE A 179 6.84 -15.31 -1.92
CA ILE A 179 6.48 -15.86 -0.62
C ILE A 179 6.49 -17.38 -0.75
N ASP A 180 7.01 -18.05 0.27
CA ASP A 180 7.12 -19.51 0.36
C ASP A 180 8.02 -20.16 -0.71
N GLU A 181 9.02 -19.40 -1.18
CA GLU A 181 10.12 -19.94 -1.98
C GLU A 181 10.96 -20.88 -1.11
N GLN A 182 11.05 -22.14 -1.50
CA GLN A 182 11.92 -23.09 -0.82
C GLN A 182 13.38 -22.88 -1.24
N LYS A 183 14.25 -22.69 -0.25
CA LYS A 183 15.68 -22.48 -0.49
C LYS A 183 16.37 -23.80 -0.74
N GLU A 184 17.11 -23.88 -1.84
CA GLU A 184 18.02 -25.00 -2.11
C GLU A 184 19.27 -24.86 -1.26
N GLU A 185 19.76 -26.00 -0.76
CA GLU A 185 21.06 -26.11 -0.10
C GLU A 185 21.78 -27.38 -0.59
N ILE A 186 23.10 -27.40 -0.44
CA ILE A 186 23.89 -28.60 -0.69
C ILE A 186 24.16 -29.26 0.64
N GLU A 187 23.58 -30.42 0.82
CA GLU A 187 23.81 -31.26 1.99
C GLU A 187 25.03 -32.13 1.76
N VAL A 188 25.96 -32.13 2.74
CA VAL A 188 27.16 -32.98 2.74
C VAL A 188 27.04 -33.91 3.94
N THR A 189 26.54 -35.13 3.72
CA THR A 189 26.27 -36.11 4.77
C THR A 189 27.45 -37.07 4.91
N GLY A 190 28.27 -36.86 5.94
CA GLY A 190 29.43 -37.70 6.23
C GLY A 190 29.07 -38.97 7.06
N SER A 191 29.71 -40.10 6.75
CA SER A 191 29.64 -41.32 7.56
C SER A 191 30.84 -41.37 8.50
N LEU A 192 30.57 -41.55 9.80
CA LEU A 192 31.64 -41.71 10.83
C LEU A 192 32.57 -42.88 10.51
N ASP A 193 32.05 -43.94 9.90
CA ASP A 193 32.84 -45.12 9.50
C ASP A 193 33.83 -44.75 8.37
N ARG A 194 33.36 -44.04 7.36
CA ARG A 194 34.22 -43.56 6.24
C ARG A 194 35.27 -42.59 6.77
N LEU A 195 34.88 -41.62 7.63
CA LEU A 195 35.80 -40.67 8.21
C LEU A 195 36.89 -41.38 9.03
N SER A 196 36.51 -42.39 9.83
CA SER A 196 37.46 -43.19 10.64
C SER A 196 38.38 -44.03 9.77
N GLN A 197 37.88 -44.62 8.69
CA GLN A 197 38.66 -45.41 7.75
C GLN A 197 39.79 -44.61 7.11
N TYR A 198 39.53 -43.34 6.77
CA TYR A 198 40.52 -42.44 6.18
C TYR A 198 41.28 -41.60 7.23
N ALA A 199 41.00 -41.78 8.52
CA ALA A 199 41.56 -41.02 9.65
C ALA A 199 41.34 -39.49 9.52
N VAL A 200 40.20 -39.06 8.93
CA VAL A 200 39.85 -37.66 8.73
C VAL A 200 38.83 -37.23 9.77
N THR A 201 38.99 -36.05 10.31
CA THR A 201 38.02 -35.45 11.28
C THR A 201 36.97 -34.60 10.55
N PRO A 202 35.76 -34.47 11.11
CA PRO A 202 34.74 -33.56 10.55
C PRO A 202 35.22 -32.11 10.42
N GLU A 203 36.08 -31.66 11.34
CA GLU A 203 36.67 -30.33 11.33
C GLU A 203 37.59 -30.10 10.09
N GLN A 204 38.35 -31.13 9.70
CA GLN A 204 39.19 -31.07 8.50
C GLN A 204 38.33 -30.94 7.23
N VAL A 205 37.20 -31.65 7.20
CA VAL A 205 36.22 -31.54 6.09
C VAL A 205 35.63 -30.13 6.02
N MET A 206 35.19 -29.56 7.14
CA MET A 206 34.66 -28.19 7.21
C MET A 206 35.70 -27.18 6.75
N LYS A 207 36.94 -27.28 7.26
CA LYS A 207 38.05 -26.39 6.92
C LYS A 207 38.41 -26.46 5.43
N ALA A 208 38.38 -27.65 4.82
CA ALA A 208 38.64 -27.84 3.40
C ALA A 208 37.54 -27.18 2.54
N LEU A 209 36.27 -27.30 2.95
CA LEU A 209 35.12 -26.65 2.30
C LEU A 209 35.21 -25.12 2.40
N GLU A 210 35.41 -24.59 3.61
CA GLU A 210 35.53 -23.15 3.86
C GLU A 210 36.71 -22.55 3.08
N GLY A 211 37.89 -23.19 3.12
CA GLY A 211 39.09 -22.71 2.44
C GLY A 211 38.97 -22.64 0.92
N ARG A 212 38.05 -23.40 0.32
CA ARG A 212 37.83 -23.39 -1.13
C ARG A 212 36.60 -22.63 -1.59
N ASN A 213 35.61 -22.43 -0.70
CA ASN A 213 34.41 -21.65 -1.02
C ASN A 213 34.57 -20.18 -0.68
N MET A 214 35.68 -19.58 -1.09
CA MET A 214 35.99 -18.18 -0.82
C MET A 214 36.29 -17.43 -2.11
N VAL A 215 35.70 -16.25 -2.26
CA VAL A 215 36.04 -15.31 -3.35
C VAL A 215 37.05 -14.31 -2.80
N HIS A 216 38.29 -14.46 -3.18
CA HIS A 216 39.36 -13.52 -2.84
C HIS A 216 39.64 -12.58 -3.98
N TYR A 217 39.86 -11.31 -3.67
CA TYR A 217 40.45 -10.38 -4.61
C TYR A 217 41.96 -10.76 -4.81
N ALA A 218 42.25 -11.38 -5.93
CA ALA A 218 43.58 -11.84 -6.24
C ALA A 218 44.49 -10.76 -6.91
N GLY A 219 44.03 -9.50 -6.91
CA GLY A 219 44.74 -8.41 -7.54
C GLY A 219 44.40 -8.21 -9.03
N ALA A 220 45.24 -7.47 -9.74
CA ALA A 220 45.11 -7.23 -11.17
C ALA A 220 46.46 -7.37 -11.88
N VAL A 221 46.50 -7.90 -13.09
CA VAL A 221 47.74 -8.02 -13.90
C VAL A 221 47.85 -6.78 -14.74
N PRO A 222 48.93 -5.99 -14.59
CA PRO A 222 49.19 -4.88 -15.48
C PRO A 222 49.55 -5.39 -16.88
N THR A 223 48.80 -4.98 -17.89
CA THR A 223 49.05 -5.27 -19.31
C THR A 223 49.13 -3.96 -20.08
N GLU A 224 49.67 -3.98 -21.30
CA GLU A 224 49.72 -2.79 -22.18
C GLU A 224 48.34 -2.21 -22.50
N ARG A 225 47.25 -2.99 -22.35
CA ARG A 225 45.85 -2.59 -22.62
C ARG A 225 45.02 -2.29 -21.37
N GLY A 226 45.63 -2.29 -20.17
CA GLY A 226 44.96 -2.02 -18.92
C GLY A 226 45.34 -2.96 -17.79
N LYS A 227 44.58 -2.90 -16.66
CA LYS A 227 44.81 -3.77 -15.51
C LYS A 227 43.57 -4.67 -15.29
N PRO A 228 43.42 -5.77 -16.08
CA PRO A 228 42.33 -6.69 -15.85
C PRO A 228 42.44 -7.34 -14.45
N PRO A 229 41.36 -7.43 -13.69
CA PRO A 229 41.34 -8.11 -12.39
C PRO A 229 41.53 -9.61 -12.57
N ILE A 230 42.27 -10.22 -11.65
CA ILE A 230 42.37 -11.69 -11.57
C ILE A 230 41.09 -12.16 -10.89
N GLN A 231 40.25 -12.91 -11.59
CA GLN A 231 39.09 -13.55 -11.01
C GLN A 231 39.48 -14.86 -10.33
N SER A 232 39.35 -14.91 -9.01
CA SER A 232 39.40 -16.17 -8.26
C SER A 232 38.00 -16.81 -8.29
N THR A 233 37.86 -17.93 -9.00
CA THR A 233 36.61 -18.72 -9.08
C THR A 233 36.53 -19.69 -7.90
N GLY A 234 36.54 -19.17 -6.66
CA GLY A 234 36.54 -20.01 -5.47
C GLY A 234 35.17 -20.54 -5.05
N ALA A 235 34.08 -19.89 -5.49
CA ALA A 235 32.72 -20.32 -5.10
C ALA A 235 32.30 -21.58 -5.87
N PHE A 236 31.75 -22.55 -5.14
CA PHE A 236 31.18 -23.78 -5.73
C PHE A 236 29.95 -23.46 -6.58
N GLN A 237 29.88 -24.04 -7.78
CA GLN A 237 28.75 -23.91 -8.69
C GLN A 237 27.97 -25.24 -8.87
N THR A 238 28.64 -26.37 -8.63
CA THR A 238 28.06 -27.72 -8.82
C THR A 238 28.45 -28.64 -7.67
N GLU A 239 27.62 -29.65 -7.42
CA GLU A 239 27.84 -30.69 -6.42
C GLU A 239 29.14 -31.46 -6.72
N GLU A 240 29.44 -31.65 -7.99
CA GLU A 240 30.67 -32.36 -8.43
C GLU A 240 31.93 -31.60 -8.04
N GLN A 241 31.92 -30.27 -8.05
CA GLN A 241 33.05 -29.49 -7.58
C GLN A 241 33.28 -29.68 -6.10
N ILE A 242 32.22 -29.86 -5.29
CA ILE A 242 32.32 -30.16 -3.87
C ILE A 242 32.86 -31.55 -3.65
N ARG A 243 32.36 -32.56 -4.37
CA ARG A 243 32.88 -33.95 -4.28
C ARG A 243 34.36 -34.03 -4.54
N ARG A 244 34.90 -33.18 -5.42
CA ARG A 244 36.32 -33.14 -5.81
C ARG A 244 37.19 -32.24 -4.91
N VAL A 245 36.67 -31.74 -3.80
CA VAL A 245 37.51 -31.04 -2.85
C VAL A 245 38.39 -32.03 -2.12
N MET A 246 39.68 -31.83 -2.19
CA MET A 246 40.67 -32.61 -1.47
C MET A 246 40.70 -32.20 0.00
N VAL A 247 40.55 -33.15 0.89
CA VAL A 247 40.50 -32.94 2.36
C VAL A 247 41.86 -33.28 2.96
N ASP A 248 42.44 -34.42 2.57
CA ASP A 248 43.69 -34.90 3.11
C ASP A 248 44.42 -35.82 2.10
N VAL A 249 45.58 -36.28 2.46
CA VAL A 249 46.36 -37.28 1.69
C VAL A 249 46.63 -38.50 2.59
N THR A 250 46.27 -39.69 2.11
CA THR A 250 46.56 -40.94 2.84
C THR A 250 48.06 -41.14 3.09
N ARG A 251 48.39 -42.01 4.06
CA ARG A 251 49.80 -42.38 4.35
C ARG A 251 50.53 -42.96 3.12
N THR A 252 49.80 -43.45 2.14
CA THR A 252 50.32 -43.96 0.85
C THR A 252 50.47 -42.90 -0.23
N GLY A 253 50.18 -41.62 0.06
CA GLY A 253 50.29 -40.51 -0.86
C GLY A 253 49.08 -40.32 -1.80
N GLN A 254 47.96 -41.02 -1.55
CA GLN A 254 46.74 -40.87 -2.35
C GLN A 254 45.88 -39.75 -1.81
N PRO A 255 45.36 -38.85 -2.65
CA PRO A 255 44.48 -37.80 -2.21
C PRO A 255 43.10 -38.35 -1.79
N VAL A 256 42.56 -37.84 -0.68
CA VAL A 256 41.21 -38.14 -0.15
C VAL A 256 40.29 -36.97 -0.49
N TYR A 257 39.22 -37.26 -1.18
CA TYR A 257 38.25 -36.25 -1.59
C TYR A 257 36.97 -36.31 -0.73
N ILE A 258 36.19 -35.22 -0.72
CA ILE A 258 34.92 -35.20 0.00
C ILE A 258 33.99 -36.33 -0.51
N GLY A 259 33.96 -36.60 -1.80
CA GLY A 259 33.15 -37.68 -2.37
C GLY A 259 33.49 -39.08 -1.85
N ASP A 260 34.73 -39.30 -1.30
CA ASP A 260 35.11 -40.55 -0.64
C ASP A 260 34.58 -40.67 0.79
N LEU A 261 34.36 -39.51 1.44
CA LEU A 261 34.02 -39.38 2.87
C LEU A 261 32.54 -39.15 3.11
N ALA A 262 31.87 -38.47 2.18
CA ALA A 262 30.51 -37.96 2.35
C ALA A 262 29.70 -38.06 1.05
N ASP A 263 28.41 -38.20 1.21
CA ASP A 263 27.44 -38.06 0.12
C ASP A 263 27.07 -36.59 -0.03
N VAL A 264 27.16 -36.08 -1.27
CA VAL A 264 26.86 -34.67 -1.60
C VAL A 264 25.61 -34.64 -2.45
N GLN A 265 24.56 -34.02 -1.91
CA GLN A 265 23.26 -33.96 -2.57
C GLN A 265 22.70 -32.53 -2.51
N ARG A 266 21.97 -32.14 -3.56
CA ARG A 266 21.15 -30.92 -3.54
C ARG A 266 19.81 -31.27 -2.95
N VAL A 267 19.45 -30.58 -1.88
CA VAL A 267 18.20 -30.75 -1.16
C VAL A 267 17.52 -29.40 -0.96
N TYR A 268 16.28 -29.43 -0.56
CA TYR A 268 15.62 -28.22 -0.06
C TYR A 268 15.78 -28.17 1.45
N LYS A 269 16.08 -26.97 1.96
CA LYS A 269 16.06 -26.73 3.40
C LYS A 269 14.70 -27.14 3.96
N ASP A 270 14.70 -27.73 5.17
CA ASP A 270 13.44 -28.08 5.84
C ASP A 270 12.51 -26.89 5.88
N PRO A 271 11.31 -26.98 5.28
CA PRO A 271 10.41 -25.85 5.16
C PRO A 271 9.81 -25.49 6.53
N THR A 272 10.00 -24.24 6.95
CA THR A 272 9.29 -23.68 8.10
C THR A 272 7.88 -23.26 7.74
N GLN A 273 7.66 -22.96 6.45
CA GLN A 273 6.37 -22.60 5.86
C GLN A 273 6.36 -23.01 4.39
N TYR A 274 5.16 -23.26 3.86
CA TYR A 274 4.97 -23.55 2.42
C TYR A 274 3.56 -23.18 1.97
N ALA A 275 3.42 -22.73 0.71
CA ALA A 275 2.15 -22.44 0.10
C ALA A 275 1.62 -23.61 -0.74
N ARG A 276 0.30 -23.74 -0.74
CA ARG A 276 -0.44 -24.61 -1.67
C ARG A 276 -1.61 -23.85 -2.27
N SER A 277 -1.80 -24.01 -3.56
CA SER A 277 -3.00 -23.57 -4.27
C SER A 277 -3.74 -24.77 -4.79
N ARG A 278 -5.03 -24.91 -4.46
CA ARG A 278 -5.88 -26.05 -4.82
C ARG A 278 -5.27 -27.43 -4.51
N GLY A 279 -4.50 -27.52 -3.42
CA GLY A 279 -3.80 -28.74 -3.02
C GLY A 279 -2.46 -28.99 -3.71
N GLU A 280 -2.12 -28.25 -4.78
CA GLU A 280 -0.84 -28.32 -5.48
C GLU A 280 0.22 -27.44 -4.82
N ARG A 281 1.50 -27.75 -4.96
CA ARG A 281 2.60 -26.90 -4.51
C ARG A 281 2.55 -25.57 -5.23
N ALA A 282 2.74 -24.46 -4.51
CA ALA A 282 2.68 -23.13 -5.08
C ALA A 282 3.80 -22.23 -4.57
N ILE A 283 4.20 -21.25 -5.38
CA ILE A 283 4.93 -20.08 -4.96
C ILE A 283 4.01 -18.88 -5.13
N LEU A 284 3.92 -18.03 -4.11
CA LEU A 284 3.09 -16.85 -4.17
C LEU A 284 3.93 -15.63 -4.58
N LEU A 285 3.38 -14.79 -5.44
CA LEU A 285 3.91 -13.45 -5.74
C LEU A 285 2.97 -12.41 -5.17
N SER A 286 3.46 -11.63 -4.22
CA SER A 286 2.77 -10.42 -3.77
C SER A 286 3.23 -9.25 -4.63
N VAL A 287 2.27 -8.50 -5.16
CA VAL A 287 2.52 -7.34 -6.01
C VAL A 287 1.93 -6.11 -5.35
N GLU A 288 2.77 -5.11 -5.11
CA GLU A 288 2.42 -3.85 -4.46
C GLU A 288 2.41 -2.74 -5.51
N MET A 289 1.45 -1.83 -5.42
CA MET A 289 1.32 -0.70 -6.33
C MET A 289 2.07 0.52 -5.79
N GLN A 290 2.72 1.27 -6.68
CA GLN A 290 3.34 2.54 -6.33
C GLN A 290 2.29 3.57 -5.92
N GLU A 291 2.57 4.32 -4.85
CA GLU A 291 1.69 5.37 -4.34
C GLU A 291 1.31 6.42 -5.41
N GLY A 292 0.11 6.99 -5.28
CA GLY A 292 -0.41 8.01 -6.19
C GLY A 292 -0.93 7.50 -7.53
N ASN A 293 -0.82 6.18 -7.80
CA ASN A 293 -1.40 5.58 -8.99
C ASN A 293 -2.85 5.13 -8.76
N ASN A 294 -3.59 4.99 -9.86
CA ASN A 294 -4.95 4.44 -9.85
C ASN A 294 -4.87 2.90 -9.83
N ILE A 295 -5.42 2.27 -8.80
CA ILE A 295 -5.34 0.82 -8.64
C ILE A 295 -6.06 0.05 -9.76
N VAL A 296 -7.08 0.64 -10.40
CA VAL A 296 -7.81 0.00 -11.50
C VAL A 296 -6.94 -0.02 -12.76
N ASP A 297 -6.24 1.08 -13.06
CA ASP A 297 -5.32 1.17 -14.19
C ASP A 297 -4.13 0.23 -13.99
N PHE A 298 -3.56 0.22 -12.78
CA PHE A 298 -2.54 -0.75 -12.38
C PHE A 298 -2.98 -2.20 -12.62
N GLY A 299 -4.21 -2.55 -12.19
CA GLY A 299 -4.76 -3.89 -12.40
C GLY A 299 -4.88 -4.25 -13.89
N ASN A 300 -5.34 -3.32 -14.72
CA ASN A 300 -5.45 -3.52 -16.17
C ASN A 300 -4.06 -3.75 -16.81
N GLU A 301 -3.04 -2.97 -16.43
CA GLU A 301 -1.66 -3.15 -16.89
C GLU A 301 -1.09 -4.51 -16.46
N LEU A 302 -1.35 -4.92 -15.21
CA LEU A 302 -0.90 -6.19 -14.65
C LEU A 302 -1.55 -7.37 -15.36
N HIS A 303 -2.89 -7.36 -15.53
CA HIS A 303 -3.61 -8.41 -16.23
C HIS A 303 -3.14 -8.52 -17.69
N ALA A 304 -2.98 -7.40 -18.39
CA ALA A 304 -2.47 -7.40 -19.76
C ALA A 304 -1.04 -7.99 -19.86
N SER A 305 -0.18 -7.69 -18.88
CA SER A 305 1.17 -8.28 -18.81
C SER A 305 1.14 -9.79 -18.56
N LEU A 306 0.28 -10.25 -17.66
CA LEU A 306 0.11 -11.69 -17.38
C LEU A 306 -0.50 -12.44 -18.56
N ASP A 307 -1.47 -11.87 -19.26
CA ASP A 307 -2.07 -12.46 -20.46
C ASP A 307 -1.07 -12.55 -21.60
N ALA A 308 -0.17 -11.59 -21.75
CA ALA A 308 0.92 -11.62 -22.72
C ALA A 308 1.98 -12.70 -22.39
N LEU A 309 2.17 -13.02 -21.11
CA LEU A 309 3.08 -14.06 -20.66
C LEU A 309 2.49 -15.47 -20.80
N ARG A 310 1.19 -15.64 -20.69
CA ARG A 310 0.50 -16.93 -20.68
C ARG A 310 0.88 -17.86 -21.84
N PRO A 311 0.99 -17.40 -23.11
CA PRO A 311 1.43 -18.23 -24.21
C PRO A 311 2.89 -18.68 -24.14
N LEU A 312 3.72 -17.99 -23.33
CA LEU A 312 5.15 -18.29 -23.16
C LEU A 312 5.41 -19.27 -22.00
N LEU A 313 4.39 -19.60 -21.23
CA LEU A 313 4.44 -20.52 -20.10
C LEU A 313 3.89 -21.88 -20.52
N PRO A 314 4.33 -22.98 -19.89
CA PRO A 314 3.74 -24.29 -20.10
C PRO A 314 2.23 -24.30 -19.84
N PRO A 315 1.43 -25.03 -20.62
CA PRO A 315 -0.03 -25.01 -20.51
C PRO A 315 -0.57 -25.62 -19.20
N ASP A 316 0.21 -26.44 -18.52
CA ASP A 316 -0.10 -27.09 -17.24
C ASP A 316 0.37 -26.26 -16.02
N LEU A 317 1.15 -25.20 -16.25
CA LEU A 317 1.47 -24.22 -15.22
C LEU A 317 0.29 -23.26 -15.04
N LYS A 318 -0.27 -23.22 -13.83
CA LYS A 318 -1.44 -22.41 -13.51
C LYS A 318 -1.04 -21.14 -12.79
N LEU A 319 -1.71 -20.04 -13.15
CA LEU A 319 -1.60 -18.74 -12.51
C LEU A 319 -2.98 -18.39 -11.95
N ASP A 320 -3.13 -18.51 -10.63
CA ASP A 320 -4.37 -18.17 -9.94
C ASP A 320 -4.24 -16.88 -9.18
N MET A 321 -5.18 -15.95 -9.40
CA MET A 321 -5.32 -14.75 -8.59
C MET A 321 -5.97 -15.13 -7.25
N VAL A 322 -5.18 -15.12 -6.18
CA VAL A 322 -5.66 -15.39 -4.81
C VAL A 322 -6.35 -14.15 -4.25
N ALA A 323 -5.75 -12.99 -4.47
CA ALA A 323 -6.34 -11.69 -4.16
C ALA A 323 -6.12 -10.74 -5.34
N ASP A 324 -7.17 -10.00 -5.69
CA ASP A 324 -7.19 -9.06 -6.82
C ASP A 324 -7.95 -7.80 -6.39
N GLN A 325 -7.27 -6.96 -5.63
CA GLN A 325 -7.83 -5.71 -5.12
C GLN A 325 -8.24 -4.74 -6.26
N PRO A 326 -7.47 -4.59 -7.37
CA PRO A 326 -7.88 -3.80 -8.52
C PRO A 326 -9.28 -4.15 -9.04
N LYS A 327 -9.58 -5.44 -9.16
CA LYS A 327 -10.89 -5.92 -9.61
C LYS A 327 -12.00 -5.60 -8.61
N VAL A 328 -11.72 -5.76 -7.31
CA VAL A 328 -12.67 -5.42 -6.24
C VAL A 328 -12.98 -3.94 -6.26
N VAL A 329 -11.94 -3.07 -6.37
CA VAL A 329 -12.13 -1.62 -6.43
C VAL A 329 -12.87 -1.20 -7.69
N ALA A 330 -12.54 -1.77 -8.85
CA ALA A 330 -13.27 -1.51 -10.09
C ALA A 330 -14.77 -1.83 -9.96
N GLN A 331 -15.10 -2.97 -9.33
CA GLN A 331 -16.49 -3.35 -9.07
C GLN A 331 -17.16 -2.38 -8.08
N ARG A 332 -16.48 -2.01 -6.99
CA ARG A 332 -17.00 -1.04 -6.00
C ARG A 332 -17.30 0.33 -6.62
N VAL A 333 -16.39 0.82 -7.46
CA VAL A 333 -16.60 2.10 -8.18
C VAL A 333 -17.79 2.01 -9.14
N LYS A 334 -17.95 0.91 -9.85
CA LYS A 334 -19.10 0.68 -10.74
C LYS A 334 -20.41 0.64 -9.95
N ASP A 335 -20.44 -0.07 -8.83
CA ASP A 335 -21.61 -0.15 -7.96
C ASP A 335 -21.94 1.22 -7.39
N PHE A 336 -20.93 1.99 -6.94
CA PHE A 336 -21.10 3.36 -6.49
C PHE A 336 -21.74 4.25 -7.56
N ILE A 337 -21.22 4.26 -8.78
CA ILE A 337 -21.78 5.08 -9.86
C ILE A 337 -23.26 4.72 -10.12
N ARG A 338 -23.59 3.44 -10.05
CA ARG A 338 -24.98 2.97 -10.19
C ARG A 338 -25.85 3.45 -9.02
N GLU A 339 -25.41 3.23 -7.79
CA GLU A 339 -26.14 3.61 -6.56
C GLU A 339 -26.30 5.11 -6.45
N PHE A 340 -25.24 5.85 -6.76
CA PHE A 340 -25.25 7.31 -6.78
C PHE A 340 -26.20 7.87 -7.86
N GLY A 341 -26.20 7.28 -9.06
CA GLY A 341 -27.14 7.62 -10.12
C GLY A 341 -28.58 7.30 -9.73
N THR A 342 -28.85 6.16 -9.07
CA THR A 342 -30.18 5.82 -8.59
C THR A 342 -30.63 6.74 -7.44
N ALA A 343 -29.73 7.13 -6.55
CA ALA A 343 -30.02 8.09 -5.50
C ALA A 343 -30.39 9.47 -6.06
N ILE A 344 -29.63 9.99 -7.02
CA ILE A 344 -29.95 11.24 -7.74
C ILE A 344 -31.32 11.13 -8.42
N ALA A 345 -31.57 10.06 -9.16
CA ALA A 345 -32.84 9.84 -9.85
C ALA A 345 -34.02 9.77 -8.86
N SER A 346 -33.84 9.12 -7.70
CA SER A 346 -34.85 9.03 -6.65
C SER A 346 -35.15 10.40 -6.05
N VAL A 347 -34.12 11.20 -5.77
CA VAL A 347 -34.28 12.56 -5.23
C VAL A 347 -35.03 13.44 -6.25
N ILE A 348 -34.63 13.42 -7.53
CA ILE A 348 -35.35 14.15 -8.59
C ILE A 348 -36.78 13.68 -8.71
N LEU A 349 -37.05 12.37 -8.65
CA LEU A 349 -38.42 11.83 -8.70
C LEU A 349 -39.27 12.33 -7.55
N VAL A 350 -38.75 12.27 -6.31
CA VAL A 350 -39.46 12.77 -5.13
C VAL A 350 -39.73 14.27 -5.24
N THR A 351 -38.74 15.04 -5.69
CA THR A 351 -38.89 16.48 -5.89
C THR A 351 -39.95 16.81 -6.93
N VAL A 352 -40.01 16.07 -8.05
CA VAL A 352 -41.02 16.26 -9.11
C VAL A 352 -42.44 15.90 -8.62
N VAL A 353 -42.56 14.91 -7.73
CA VAL A 353 -43.89 14.45 -7.20
C VAL A 353 -44.38 15.40 -6.14
N LEU A 354 -43.52 15.91 -5.26
CA LEU A 354 -43.92 16.70 -4.09
C LEU A 354 -43.95 18.21 -4.32
N LEU A 355 -43.11 18.72 -5.26
CA LEU A 355 -42.96 20.15 -5.49
C LEU A 355 -43.51 20.58 -6.84
N PRO A 356 -43.84 21.87 -7.04
CA PRO A 356 -44.21 22.41 -8.33
C PRO A 356 -43.17 22.10 -9.39
N PHE A 357 -43.58 21.72 -10.59
CA PHE A 357 -42.72 21.26 -11.68
C PHE A 357 -41.53 22.21 -11.96
N ARG A 358 -41.76 23.52 -11.81
CA ARG A 358 -40.70 24.54 -12.03
C ARG A 358 -39.59 24.45 -10.99
N VAL A 359 -39.92 24.31 -9.70
CA VAL A 359 -38.94 24.10 -8.62
C VAL A 359 -38.17 22.80 -8.81
N ALA A 360 -38.88 21.73 -9.17
CA ALA A 360 -38.28 20.45 -9.46
C ALA A 360 -37.27 20.50 -10.60
N LEU A 361 -37.56 21.28 -11.67
CA LEU A 361 -36.64 21.43 -12.78
C LEU A 361 -35.35 22.19 -12.41
N VAL A 362 -35.47 23.25 -11.59
CA VAL A 362 -34.32 24.01 -11.07
C VAL A 362 -33.43 23.10 -10.23
N SER A 363 -34.01 22.34 -9.32
CA SER A 363 -33.28 21.37 -8.48
C SER A 363 -32.61 20.29 -9.32
N ALA A 364 -33.29 19.77 -10.35
CA ALA A 364 -32.76 18.73 -11.24
C ALA A 364 -31.53 19.20 -12.03
N VAL A 365 -31.38 20.51 -12.28
CA VAL A 365 -30.18 21.10 -12.93
C VAL A 365 -29.10 21.42 -11.87
N ALA A 366 -29.48 21.96 -10.72
CA ALA A 366 -28.54 22.36 -9.67
C ALA A 366 -27.76 21.17 -9.09
N ILE A 367 -28.40 20.01 -8.90
CA ILE A 367 -27.78 18.80 -8.32
C ILE A 367 -26.57 18.33 -9.12
N PRO A 368 -26.65 18.04 -10.42
CA PRO A 368 -25.48 17.61 -11.21
C PRO A 368 -24.33 18.63 -11.22
N VAL A 369 -24.66 19.93 -11.23
CA VAL A 369 -23.64 20.98 -11.19
C VAL A 369 -22.90 20.97 -9.85
N THR A 370 -23.64 20.91 -8.74
CA THR A 370 -23.07 20.87 -7.39
C THR A 370 -22.16 19.63 -7.21
N ILE A 371 -22.65 18.47 -7.63
CA ILE A 371 -21.91 17.22 -7.54
C ILE A 371 -20.62 17.28 -8.36
N SER A 372 -20.72 17.74 -9.60
CA SER A 372 -19.55 17.85 -10.46
C SER A 372 -18.53 18.85 -9.89
N ALA A 373 -18.98 20.00 -9.40
CA ALA A 373 -18.12 20.96 -8.73
C ALA A 373 -17.46 20.37 -7.48
N THR A 374 -18.20 19.55 -6.71
CA THR A 374 -17.67 18.83 -5.55
C THR A 374 -16.54 17.88 -5.94
N PHE A 375 -16.71 17.06 -6.98
CA PHE A 375 -15.63 16.19 -7.47
C PHE A 375 -14.40 16.99 -7.93
N GLY A 376 -14.61 18.12 -8.62
CA GLY A 376 -13.51 19.01 -9.02
C GLY A 376 -12.72 19.52 -7.83
N LEU A 377 -13.40 19.96 -6.76
CA LEU A 377 -12.76 20.45 -5.52
C LEU A 377 -12.11 19.31 -4.73
N LEU A 378 -12.75 18.14 -4.60
CA LEU A 378 -12.14 16.98 -3.94
C LEU A 378 -10.79 16.63 -4.59
N ASN A 379 -10.75 16.58 -5.91
CA ASN A 379 -9.51 16.35 -6.65
C ASN A 379 -8.47 17.45 -6.42
N ALA A 380 -8.88 18.71 -6.42
CA ALA A 380 -7.99 19.86 -6.18
C ALA A 380 -7.40 19.86 -4.75
N PHE A 381 -8.14 19.37 -3.76
CA PHE A 381 -7.69 19.20 -2.38
C PHE A 381 -6.96 17.87 -2.14
N GLY A 382 -6.75 17.04 -3.17
CA GLY A 382 -6.03 15.77 -3.06
C GLY A 382 -6.79 14.67 -2.31
N ILE A 383 -8.13 14.76 -2.24
CA ILE A 383 -8.96 13.72 -1.64
C ILE A 383 -9.22 12.64 -2.68
N GLU A 384 -8.77 11.43 -2.39
CA GLU A 384 -8.90 10.27 -3.28
C GLU A 384 -10.31 9.65 -3.22
N LEU A 385 -10.68 8.89 -4.24
CA LEU A 385 -11.95 8.18 -4.28
C LEU A 385 -11.79 6.79 -3.63
N HIS A 386 -12.31 6.64 -2.42
CA HIS A 386 -12.28 5.40 -1.63
C HIS A 386 -13.61 5.23 -0.85
N GLN A 387 -13.81 4.10 -0.18
CA GLN A 387 -15.07 3.76 0.50
C GLN A 387 -15.61 4.87 1.40
N VAL A 388 -14.73 5.53 2.19
CA VAL A 388 -15.13 6.57 3.14
C VAL A 388 -15.57 7.86 2.43
N SER A 389 -14.85 8.30 1.39
CA SER A 389 -15.24 9.49 0.59
C SER A 389 -16.53 9.24 -0.19
N ILE A 390 -16.72 8.03 -0.70
CA ILE A 390 -17.94 7.59 -1.36
C ILE A 390 -19.12 7.59 -0.40
N ALA A 391 -18.96 7.01 0.79
CA ALA A 391 -20.00 7.03 1.82
C ALA A 391 -20.40 8.45 2.23
N ALA A 392 -19.40 9.35 2.38
CA ALA A 392 -19.64 10.76 2.66
C ALA A 392 -20.46 11.45 1.56
N LEU A 393 -20.16 11.18 0.29
CA LEU A 393 -20.92 11.72 -0.86
C LEU A 393 -22.38 11.23 -0.88
N ILE A 394 -22.61 9.96 -0.56
CA ILE A 394 -23.97 9.41 -0.48
C ILE A 394 -24.77 10.09 0.66
N VAL A 395 -24.15 10.22 1.85
CA VAL A 395 -24.78 10.86 3.01
C VAL A 395 -25.11 12.32 2.70
N VAL A 396 -24.18 13.03 2.06
CA VAL A 396 -24.37 14.47 1.81
C VAL A 396 -25.34 14.77 0.68
N LEU A 397 -25.60 13.79 -0.20
CA LEU A 397 -26.48 13.99 -1.37
C LEU A 397 -27.88 14.50 -0.99
N GLY A 398 -28.46 13.94 0.08
CA GLY A 398 -29.78 14.38 0.58
C GLY A 398 -29.76 15.82 1.11
N MET A 399 -28.65 16.25 1.70
CA MET A 399 -28.51 17.60 2.27
C MET A 399 -28.18 18.67 1.23
N VAL A 400 -27.47 18.30 0.15
CA VAL A 400 -27.08 19.21 -0.95
C VAL A 400 -28.29 19.74 -1.73
N VAL A 401 -29.35 18.96 -1.79
CA VAL A 401 -30.55 19.31 -2.55
C VAL A 401 -31.37 20.39 -1.86
N ASP A 402 -31.36 20.43 -0.54
CA ASP A 402 -32.24 21.30 0.28
C ASP A 402 -31.98 22.80 0.00
N ASP A 403 -30.73 23.22 -0.13
CA ASP A 403 -30.38 24.62 -0.38
C ASP A 403 -31.03 25.20 -1.63
N ALA A 404 -31.03 24.44 -2.72
CA ALA A 404 -31.62 24.85 -4.00
C ALA A 404 -33.16 24.86 -3.95
N ILE A 405 -33.75 23.89 -3.25
CA ILE A 405 -35.21 23.79 -3.08
C ILE A 405 -35.75 24.99 -2.31
N VAL A 406 -35.13 25.32 -1.16
CA VAL A 406 -35.56 26.40 -0.28
C VAL A 406 -35.53 27.77 -1.01
N ILE A 407 -34.50 28.02 -1.82
CA ILE A 407 -34.39 29.26 -2.61
C ILE A 407 -35.45 29.30 -3.71
N ALA A 408 -35.65 28.19 -4.41
CA ALA A 408 -36.61 28.12 -5.49
C ALA A 408 -38.07 28.21 -4.98
N ASP A 409 -38.35 27.64 -3.80
CA ASP A 409 -39.63 27.76 -3.15
C ASP A 409 -39.95 29.21 -2.73
N ASN A 410 -39.00 29.88 -2.06
CA ASN A 410 -39.12 31.30 -1.73
C ASN A 410 -39.29 32.20 -2.98
N TYR A 411 -38.67 31.82 -4.09
CA TYR A 411 -38.88 32.54 -5.35
C TYR A 411 -40.35 32.50 -5.82
N ILE A 412 -40.95 31.31 -5.71
CA ILE A 412 -42.39 31.15 -6.10
C ILE A 412 -43.28 31.92 -5.12
N GLU A 413 -42.98 31.85 -3.81
CA GLU A 413 -43.75 32.58 -2.79
C GLU A 413 -43.72 34.09 -3.06
N LEU A 414 -42.57 34.67 -3.43
CA LEU A 414 -42.44 36.08 -3.78
C LEU A 414 -43.22 36.44 -5.05
N LEU A 415 -43.28 35.56 -6.03
CA LEU A 415 -44.09 35.75 -7.26
C LEU A 415 -45.58 35.73 -6.93
N ASP A 416 -46.01 34.83 -6.04
CA ASP A 416 -47.44 34.74 -5.60
C ASP A 416 -47.90 36.00 -4.83
N HIS A 417 -46.93 36.66 -4.15
CA HIS A 417 -47.14 37.95 -3.51
C HIS A 417 -47.06 39.16 -4.49
N GLY A 418 -46.88 38.91 -5.77
CA GLY A 418 -46.91 39.93 -6.82
C GLY A 418 -45.58 40.69 -7.00
N VAL A 419 -44.49 40.19 -6.50
CA VAL A 419 -43.15 40.75 -6.71
C VAL A 419 -42.73 40.50 -8.15
N ASP A 420 -42.07 41.49 -8.80
CA ASP A 420 -41.56 41.33 -10.17
C ASP A 420 -40.54 40.20 -10.25
N ARG A 421 -40.46 39.50 -11.39
CA ARG A 421 -39.64 38.30 -11.61
C ARG A 421 -38.16 38.54 -11.32
N GLU A 422 -37.62 39.65 -11.80
CA GLU A 422 -36.20 40.00 -11.63
C GLU A 422 -35.92 40.34 -10.14
N GLU A 423 -36.86 41.05 -9.50
CA GLU A 423 -36.76 41.37 -8.09
C GLU A 423 -36.92 40.10 -7.23
N ALA A 424 -37.87 39.24 -7.52
CA ALA A 424 -38.09 37.98 -6.81
C ALA A 424 -36.84 37.07 -6.90
N ALA A 425 -36.15 36.99 -8.05
CA ALA A 425 -34.98 36.17 -8.28
C ALA A 425 -33.80 36.54 -7.39
N TRP A 426 -33.41 37.82 -7.30
CA TRP A 426 -32.30 38.19 -6.40
C TRP A 426 -32.71 38.24 -4.93
N ARG A 427 -33.96 38.56 -4.66
CA ARG A 427 -34.49 38.69 -3.30
C ARG A 427 -34.63 37.33 -2.61
N SER A 428 -35.14 36.32 -3.32
CA SER A 428 -35.26 34.94 -2.81
C SER A 428 -33.97 34.38 -2.25
N ALA A 429 -32.85 34.51 -2.97
CA ALA A 429 -31.56 34.05 -2.52
C ALA A 429 -30.95 34.98 -1.44
N THR A 430 -31.16 36.31 -1.54
CA THR A 430 -30.54 37.27 -0.60
C THR A 430 -31.19 37.19 0.78
N GLU A 431 -32.51 37.06 0.87
CA GLU A 431 -33.23 36.94 2.13
C GLU A 431 -32.90 35.64 2.87
N LEU A 432 -32.71 34.57 2.13
CA LEU A 432 -32.38 33.25 2.69
C LEU A 432 -30.86 33.01 2.83
N ALA A 433 -29.99 33.90 2.36
CA ALA A 433 -28.55 33.71 2.42
C ALA A 433 -28.04 33.42 3.83
N ILE A 434 -28.48 34.19 4.84
CA ILE A 434 -28.05 34.02 6.22
C ILE A 434 -28.63 32.75 6.85
N PRO A 435 -29.94 32.47 6.76
CA PRO A 435 -30.52 31.23 7.26
C PRO A 435 -29.88 29.97 6.65
N VAL A 436 -29.75 29.92 5.34
CA VAL A 436 -29.14 28.76 4.63
C VAL A 436 -27.67 28.62 5.00
N LEU A 437 -26.88 29.70 5.03
CA LEU A 437 -25.50 29.65 5.47
C LEU A 437 -25.36 29.15 6.90
N THR A 438 -26.23 29.61 7.80
CA THR A 438 -26.22 29.18 9.20
C THR A 438 -26.53 27.69 9.32
N ALA A 439 -27.54 27.19 8.59
CA ALA A 439 -27.89 25.79 8.55
C ALA A 439 -26.73 24.93 8.00
N THR A 440 -26.16 25.34 6.85
CA THR A 440 -25.02 24.67 6.22
C THR A 440 -23.79 24.62 7.16
N LEU A 441 -23.44 25.75 7.80
CA LEU A 441 -22.34 25.80 8.77
C LEU A 441 -22.63 24.93 10.00
N THR A 442 -23.85 24.89 10.49
CA THR A 442 -24.23 24.02 11.62
C THR A 442 -24.03 22.56 11.28
N ILE A 443 -24.41 22.13 10.08
CA ILE A 443 -24.19 20.77 9.62
C ILE A 443 -22.67 20.49 9.49
N ILE A 444 -21.92 21.37 8.85
CA ILE A 444 -20.46 21.22 8.73
C ILE A 444 -19.82 21.11 10.13
N CYS A 445 -20.20 21.99 11.07
CA CYS A 445 -19.69 21.96 12.44
C CYS A 445 -20.02 20.66 13.18
N SER A 446 -21.13 19.99 12.87
CA SER A 446 -21.45 18.69 13.47
C SER A 446 -20.52 17.56 13.05
N PHE A 447 -19.87 17.69 11.88
CA PHE A 447 -18.86 16.73 11.38
C PHE A 447 -17.41 17.09 11.79
N LEU A 448 -17.12 18.34 12.17
CA LEU A 448 -15.77 18.75 12.56
C LEU A 448 -15.14 17.94 13.71
N PRO A 449 -15.88 17.45 14.73
CA PRO A 449 -15.32 16.61 15.78
C PRO A 449 -14.60 15.36 15.27
N PHE A 450 -14.98 14.82 14.10
CA PHE A 450 -14.28 13.69 13.49
C PHE A 450 -12.83 14.01 13.08
N LEU A 451 -12.52 15.28 12.83
CA LEU A 451 -11.13 15.72 12.54
C LEU A 451 -10.23 15.73 13.78
N THR A 452 -10.81 15.71 14.98
CA THR A 452 -10.05 15.68 16.25
C THR A 452 -9.68 14.26 16.68
N LEU A 453 -10.21 13.25 16.01
CA LEU A 453 -9.82 11.87 16.26
C LEU A 453 -8.36 11.66 15.88
N SER A 454 -7.59 11.10 16.80
CA SER A 454 -6.17 10.81 16.62
C SER A 454 -5.93 9.35 16.22
N GLY A 455 -4.73 9.08 15.70
CA GLY A 455 -4.28 7.76 15.33
C GLY A 455 -4.88 7.23 14.02
N THR A 456 -4.77 5.94 13.80
CA THR A 456 -5.20 5.26 12.57
C THR A 456 -6.70 5.44 12.28
N THR A 457 -7.53 5.44 13.32
CA THR A 457 -8.98 5.67 13.19
C THR A 457 -9.28 7.09 12.70
N GLY A 458 -8.57 8.09 13.22
CA GLY A 458 -8.71 9.48 12.80
C GLY A 458 -8.29 9.68 11.34
N GLU A 459 -7.16 9.07 10.93
CA GLU A 459 -6.71 9.10 9.54
C GLU A 459 -7.70 8.43 8.59
N PHE A 460 -8.25 7.27 8.98
CA PHE A 460 -9.23 6.53 8.19
C PHE A 460 -10.51 7.34 7.94
N ILE A 461 -11.04 8.02 8.97
CA ILE A 461 -12.32 8.74 8.89
C ILE A 461 -12.13 10.17 8.34
N ARG A 462 -10.92 10.71 8.31
CA ARG A 462 -10.63 12.12 7.99
C ARG A 462 -11.25 12.63 6.68
N ALA A 463 -11.34 11.77 5.68
CA ALA A 463 -11.93 12.12 4.40
C ALA A 463 -13.44 12.41 4.47
N LEU A 464 -14.16 11.84 5.45
CA LEU A 464 -15.60 12.01 5.60
C LEU A 464 -15.97 13.48 5.92
N PRO A 465 -15.51 14.11 7.02
CA PRO A 465 -15.85 15.49 7.33
C PRO A 465 -15.36 16.48 6.27
N LEU A 466 -14.22 16.23 5.64
CA LEU A 466 -13.70 17.07 4.56
C LEU A 466 -14.59 17.01 3.33
N THR A 467 -15.01 15.82 2.91
CA THR A 467 -15.91 15.63 1.78
C THR A 467 -17.27 16.29 2.02
N VAL A 468 -17.83 16.13 3.23
CA VAL A 468 -19.08 16.77 3.63
C VAL A 468 -18.95 18.30 3.59
N ALA A 469 -17.90 18.84 4.19
CA ALA A 469 -17.66 20.30 4.23
C ALA A 469 -17.51 20.89 2.81
N ILE A 470 -16.75 20.24 1.94
CA ILE A 470 -16.57 20.68 0.54
C ILE A 470 -17.90 20.62 -0.21
N ALA A 471 -18.64 19.51 -0.09
CA ALA A 471 -19.88 19.32 -0.82
C ALA A 471 -20.96 20.31 -0.40
N LEU A 472 -21.17 20.52 0.92
CA LEU A 472 -22.12 21.48 1.43
C LEU A 472 -21.75 22.93 1.13
N SER A 473 -20.46 23.28 1.24
CA SER A 473 -20.00 24.62 0.85
C SER A 473 -20.23 24.88 -0.64
N THR A 474 -20.00 23.87 -1.47
CA THR A 474 -20.27 23.93 -2.92
C THR A 474 -21.77 24.07 -3.20
N SER A 475 -22.62 23.31 -2.48
CA SER A 475 -24.06 23.40 -2.56
C SER A 475 -24.54 24.82 -2.30
N PHE A 476 -24.13 25.39 -1.18
CA PHE A 476 -24.46 26.76 -0.81
C PHE A 476 -24.08 27.77 -1.92
N ILE A 477 -22.87 27.68 -2.47
CA ILE A 477 -22.40 28.58 -3.52
C ILE A 477 -23.23 28.41 -4.81
N VAL A 478 -23.49 27.17 -5.22
CA VAL A 478 -24.30 26.89 -6.43
C VAL A 478 -25.74 27.34 -6.20
N ALA A 479 -26.32 27.08 -5.05
CA ALA A 479 -27.67 27.51 -4.72
C ALA A 479 -27.80 29.04 -4.73
N MET A 480 -26.85 29.78 -4.20
CA MET A 480 -26.87 31.25 -4.19
C MET A 480 -26.66 31.88 -5.55
N LEU A 481 -25.85 31.28 -6.44
CA LEU A 481 -25.45 31.89 -7.69
C LEU A 481 -26.21 31.36 -8.91
N LEU A 482 -26.50 30.06 -8.93
CA LEU A 482 -27.09 29.41 -10.10
C LEU A 482 -28.62 29.28 -9.97
N THR A 483 -29.15 28.95 -8.81
CA THR A 483 -30.61 28.75 -8.62
C THR A 483 -31.46 29.96 -8.98
N PRO A 484 -31.09 31.23 -8.62
CA PRO A 484 -31.84 32.40 -9.01
C PRO A 484 -31.82 32.69 -10.52
N LEU A 485 -30.88 32.10 -11.26
CA LEU A 485 -30.72 32.28 -12.70
C LEU A 485 -31.55 31.26 -13.51
N LEU A 486 -31.81 30.07 -12.94
CA LEU A 486 -32.58 28.96 -13.52
C LEU A 486 -34.09 29.18 -13.38
#